data_83d515579abb97168301fcd74dd4b1b2
#
_entry.id   83d515579abb97168301fcd74dd4b1b2
#
_cell.length_a   1.000
_cell.length_b   1.000
_cell.length_c   1.000
_cell.angle_alpha   90.00
_cell.angle_beta   90.00
_cell.angle_gamma   90.00
#
_symmetry.space_group_name_H-M   'P 1'
#
loop_
_entity.id
_entity.type
_entity.pdbx_description
1 polymer ?
#
loop_
_entity_poly.entity_id
_entity_poly.type
_entity_poly.pdbx_seq_one_letter_code
_entity_poly.pdbx_strand_id
1 'polypeptide(L)'
;LLPATFSLDPIVGLTALLGIYGSSMYGGAIPAILINTPGTAVNALTTYEGTPMTRRGEARRALSLAYSASFCGGVFSVACLIALSPVLAKIAPMFGSREIFLAALLGIVLVILSHRGQVLAAGMTSCFGIWIGTIGLEPVKYSQRYTFGQSWLAGGVDLIVVVLGLFAISQAFLLLVEDDKFSKAEGIGGGLFAGFRELLRHKRVAAVSSSFGVAMGMIPGVGEFTAQFLSYTYAQKTSEAPEDFGNGSPEGLVASEAANNAVPAAAMIPLLALGIPGEALTAMMLSVFYVHSVVPGPQLFQSQLDFVVALYIALLILNVLVVAFLLVSTNQLLRVIEIPTRFLGVAILVLSFVGVYSLRNSAIDCAIAAGFGVLGFALKRLSLPIVPIILGMVLGGIMEIKLRTSMMRVDSPVDFINRPIAFILFVIILIVVGAHVRSAWLKYRIGKESSNGG
;
A
#
# COMPACT_ATOMS: atom_id res chain seq x y z
N LEU A 1 -5.21 10.49 13.66
CA LEU A 1 -3.88 10.34 14.29
C LEU A 1 -2.78 11.11 13.54
N LEU A 2 -2.84 11.23 12.21
CA LEU A 2 -1.81 11.88 11.41
C LEU A 2 -1.52 13.32 11.86
N PRO A 3 -2.51 14.21 12.10
CA PRO A 3 -2.24 15.55 12.62
C PRO A 3 -1.63 15.55 14.03
N ALA A 4 -1.96 14.56 14.85
CA ALA A 4 -1.37 14.43 16.19
C ALA A 4 0.13 14.15 16.13
N THR A 5 0.64 13.57 15.04
CA THR A 5 2.08 13.31 14.89
C THR A 5 2.87 14.58 14.57
N PHE A 6 2.24 15.64 14.09
CA PHE A 6 2.94 16.87 13.68
C PHE A 6 3.54 17.66 14.86
N SER A 7 2.98 17.48 16.06
CA SER A 7 3.52 18.09 17.29
C SER A 7 4.57 17.22 17.99
N LEU A 8 4.84 16.02 17.49
CA LEU A 8 5.78 15.08 18.06
C LEU A 8 7.18 15.27 17.43
N ASP A 9 8.19 14.72 18.09
CA ASP A 9 9.50 14.57 17.47
C ASP A 9 9.38 13.74 16.17
N PRO A 10 10.15 14.08 15.11
CA PRO A 10 10.07 13.39 13.81
C PRO A 10 10.16 11.87 13.89
N ILE A 11 11.07 11.34 14.71
CA ILE A 11 11.24 9.89 14.89
C ILE A 11 9.99 9.28 15.54
N VAL A 12 9.47 9.94 16.56
CA VAL A 12 8.29 9.47 17.30
C VAL A 12 7.05 9.48 16.41
N GLY A 13 6.82 10.59 15.69
CA GLY A 13 5.69 10.73 14.77
C GLY A 13 5.70 9.69 13.64
N LEU A 14 6.84 9.52 12.98
CA LEU A 14 7.00 8.53 11.91
C LEU A 14 6.94 7.09 12.43
N THR A 15 7.54 6.81 13.59
CA THR A 15 7.46 5.49 14.22
C THR A 15 6.02 5.13 14.59
N ALA A 16 5.23 6.08 15.10
CA ALA A 16 3.82 5.85 15.38
C ALA A 16 3.03 5.49 14.11
N LEU A 17 3.27 6.19 13.01
CA LEU A 17 2.61 5.90 11.72
C LEU A 17 3.05 4.56 11.13
N LEU A 18 4.34 4.22 11.22
CA LEU A 18 4.87 2.91 10.83
C LEU A 18 4.27 1.79 11.67
N GLY A 19 4.08 2.04 12.99
CA GLY A 19 3.41 1.12 13.89
C GLY A 19 1.95 0.88 13.49
N ILE A 20 1.21 1.93 13.15
CA ILE A 20 -0.17 1.82 12.65
C ILE A 20 -0.20 1.05 11.33
N TYR A 21 0.69 1.37 10.41
CA TYR A 21 0.78 0.71 9.11
C TYR A 21 1.09 -0.79 9.28
N GLY A 22 2.16 -1.12 9.98
CA GLY A 22 2.52 -2.53 10.23
C GLY A 22 1.43 -3.29 10.98
N SER A 23 0.87 -2.71 12.06
CA SER A 23 -0.17 -3.37 12.86
C SER A 23 -1.49 -3.56 12.09
N SER A 24 -1.81 -2.71 11.12
CA SER A 24 -3.02 -2.85 10.29
C SER A 24 -2.99 -4.12 9.44
N MET A 25 -1.82 -4.54 8.99
CA MET A 25 -1.65 -5.78 8.22
C MET A 25 -2.00 -7.01 9.08
N TYR A 26 -1.48 -7.05 10.30
CA TYR A 26 -1.83 -8.11 11.26
C TYR A 26 -3.30 -8.04 11.69
N GLY A 27 -3.78 -6.83 12.00
CA GLY A 27 -5.15 -6.61 12.47
C GLY A 27 -6.20 -7.02 11.45
N GLY A 28 -5.93 -6.79 10.17
CA GLY A 28 -6.83 -7.15 9.07
C GLY A 28 -7.01 -8.65 8.87
N ALA A 29 -6.04 -9.47 9.28
CA ALA A 29 -6.13 -10.94 9.23
C ALA A 29 -7.13 -11.51 10.24
N ILE A 30 -7.36 -10.84 11.37
CA ILE A 30 -8.23 -11.33 12.45
C ILE A 30 -9.67 -11.55 11.96
N PRO A 31 -10.38 -10.52 11.45
CA PRO A 31 -11.73 -10.72 10.95
C PRO A 31 -11.76 -11.57 9.66
N ALA A 32 -10.70 -11.56 8.86
CA ALA A 32 -10.58 -12.43 7.70
C ALA A 32 -10.60 -13.91 8.09
N ILE A 33 -9.89 -14.28 9.14
CA ILE A 33 -9.81 -15.66 9.64
C ILE A 33 -11.10 -16.07 10.36
N LEU A 34 -11.63 -15.20 11.22
CA LEU A 34 -12.69 -15.56 12.15
C LEU A 34 -14.10 -15.50 11.58
N ILE A 35 -14.36 -14.50 10.73
CA ILE A 35 -15.73 -14.18 10.28
C ILE A 35 -15.86 -14.02 8.77
N ASN A 36 -14.85 -14.46 8.01
CA ASN A 36 -14.83 -14.38 6.53
C ASN A 36 -14.99 -12.95 5.98
N THR A 37 -14.57 -11.97 6.76
CA THR A 37 -14.65 -10.57 6.35
C THR A 37 -13.25 -9.97 6.40
N PRO A 38 -12.61 -9.70 5.26
CA PRO A 38 -11.26 -9.14 5.27
C PRO A 38 -11.27 -7.75 5.93
N GLY A 39 -10.44 -7.56 6.96
CA GLY A 39 -10.31 -6.27 7.65
C GLY A 39 -9.73 -5.16 6.76
N THR A 40 -8.95 -5.57 5.78
CA THR A 40 -8.46 -4.72 4.68
C THR A 40 -8.60 -5.49 3.36
N ALA A 41 -8.64 -4.78 2.24
CA ALA A 41 -8.77 -5.42 0.92
C ALA A 41 -7.64 -6.45 0.65
N VAL A 42 -6.48 -6.23 1.23
CA VAL A 42 -5.32 -7.13 1.08
C VAL A 42 -5.45 -8.43 1.86
N ASN A 43 -6.26 -8.49 2.91
CA ASN A 43 -6.51 -9.74 3.64
C ASN A 43 -7.57 -10.65 2.98
N ALA A 44 -8.00 -10.34 1.76
CA ALA A 44 -8.97 -11.16 1.05
C ALA A 44 -8.49 -12.60 0.81
N LEU A 45 -7.20 -12.80 0.49
CA LEU A 45 -6.63 -14.14 0.32
C LEU A 45 -6.52 -14.91 1.64
N THR A 46 -6.36 -14.21 2.75
CA THR A 46 -6.35 -14.81 4.09
C THR A 46 -7.68 -15.48 4.42
N THR A 47 -8.81 -14.98 3.86
CA THR A 47 -10.13 -15.61 4.07
C THR A 47 -10.22 -17.00 3.47
N TYR A 48 -9.53 -17.26 2.35
CA TYR A 48 -9.61 -18.56 1.65
C TYR A 48 -9.12 -19.72 2.52
N GLU A 49 -8.14 -19.47 3.38
CA GLU A 49 -7.56 -20.50 4.25
C GLU A 49 -7.98 -20.35 5.70
N GLY A 50 -8.00 -19.12 6.20
CA GLY A 50 -8.28 -18.83 7.59
C GLY A 50 -9.71 -19.17 8.01
N THR A 51 -10.69 -18.83 7.19
CA THR A 51 -12.10 -19.12 7.48
C THR A 51 -12.42 -20.62 7.49
N PRO A 52 -11.97 -21.44 6.52
CA PRO A 52 -12.17 -22.90 6.60
C PRO A 52 -11.50 -23.53 7.82
N MET A 53 -10.31 -23.08 8.22
CA MET A 53 -9.68 -23.51 9.48
C MET A 53 -10.55 -23.17 10.69
N THR A 54 -11.10 -21.96 10.74
CA THR A 54 -12.02 -21.54 11.82
C THR A 54 -13.27 -22.39 11.89
N ARG A 55 -13.89 -22.70 10.73
CA ARG A 55 -15.07 -23.60 10.66
C ARG A 55 -14.80 -25.01 11.13
N ARG A 56 -13.52 -25.46 11.07
CA ARG A 56 -13.09 -26.75 11.64
C ARG A 56 -12.76 -26.68 13.14
N GLY A 57 -13.00 -25.52 13.80
CA GLY A 57 -12.65 -25.31 15.20
C GLY A 57 -11.18 -25.00 15.46
N GLU A 58 -10.40 -24.65 14.42
CA GLU A 58 -8.97 -24.41 14.48
C GLU A 58 -8.62 -22.90 14.51
N ALA A 59 -9.55 -22.02 14.93
CA ALA A 59 -9.40 -20.57 14.88
C ALA A 59 -8.09 -20.06 15.52
N ARG A 60 -7.75 -20.56 16.74
CA ARG A 60 -6.48 -20.17 17.42
C ARG A 60 -5.25 -20.63 16.66
N ARG A 61 -5.29 -21.82 16.07
CA ARG A 61 -4.20 -22.34 15.23
C ARG A 61 -4.00 -21.43 14.01
N ALA A 62 -5.07 -21.08 13.32
CA ALA A 62 -5.05 -20.19 12.17
C ALA A 62 -4.51 -18.80 12.53
N LEU A 63 -5.00 -18.17 13.61
CA LEU A 63 -4.50 -16.87 14.08
C LEU A 63 -3.01 -16.93 14.47
N SER A 64 -2.62 -17.96 15.25
CA SER A 64 -1.23 -18.12 15.68
C SER A 64 -0.29 -18.33 14.48
N LEU A 65 -0.72 -19.10 13.48
CA LEU A 65 0.05 -19.33 12.25
C LEU A 65 0.14 -18.04 11.41
N ALA A 66 -0.98 -17.32 11.27
CA ALA A 66 -1.00 -16.02 10.58
C ALA A 66 -0.05 -15.01 11.22
N TYR A 67 -0.12 -14.86 12.55
CA TYR A 67 0.79 -13.96 13.29
C TYR A 67 2.26 -14.35 13.12
N SER A 68 2.55 -15.65 13.14
CA SER A 68 3.91 -16.15 12.98
C SER A 68 4.44 -15.91 11.56
N ALA A 69 3.61 -16.13 10.54
CA ALA A 69 3.94 -15.89 9.14
C ALA A 69 4.15 -14.40 8.88
N SER A 70 3.25 -13.57 9.39
CA SER A 70 3.31 -12.10 9.32
C SER A 70 4.58 -11.56 9.99
N PHE A 71 4.92 -12.08 11.18
CA PHE A 71 6.16 -11.74 11.89
C PHE A 71 7.41 -12.08 11.05
N CYS A 72 7.44 -13.29 10.50
CA CYS A 72 8.54 -13.72 9.63
C CYS A 72 8.69 -12.80 8.41
N GLY A 73 7.58 -12.50 7.73
CA GLY A 73 7.54 -11.58 6.59
C GLY A 73 8.03 -10.18 6.94
N GLY A 74 7.52 -9.63 8.04
CA GLY A 74 7.91 -8.30 8.51
C GLY A 74 9.40 -8.21 8.87
N VAL A 75 9.92 -9.15 9.66
CA VAL A 75 11.36 -9.18 10.03
C VAL A 75 12.24 -9.38 8.81
N PHE A 76 11.87 -10.30 7.91
CA PHE A 76 12.59 -10.51 6.65
C PHE A 76 12.64 -9.23 5.81
N SER A 77 11.53 -8.54 5.70
CA SER A 77 11.44 -7.29 4.94
C SER A 77 12.27 -6.16 5.56
N VAL A 78 12.27 -6.02 6.90
CA VAL A 78 13.12 -5.05 7.57
C VAL A 78 14.60 -5.39 7.37
N ALA A 79 14.99 -6.65 7.40
CA ALA A 79 16.35 -7.06 7.07
C ALA A 79 16.72 -6.67 5.62
N CYS A 80 15.82 -6.86 4.67
CA CYS A 80 16.00 -6.40 3.30
C CYS A 80 16.06 -4.86 3.21
N LEU A 81 15.24 -4.13 3.96
CA LEU A 81 15.29 -2.68 4.05
C LEU A 81 16.66 -2.20 4.53
N ILE A 82 17.18 -2.77 5.61
CA ILE A 82 18.52 -2.45 6.15
C ILE A 82 19.62 -2.74 5.12
N ALA A 83 19.52 -3.86 4.41
CA ALA A 83 20.53 -4.25 3.44
C ALA A 83 20.47 -3.46 2.12
N LEU A 84 19.26 -3.24 1.59
CA LEU A 84 19.07 -2.73 0.22
C LEU A 84 18.96 -1.20 0.18
N SER A 85 18.38 -0.55 1.19
CA SER A 85 18.18 0.90 1.11
C SER A 85 19.49 1.70 1.10
N PRO A 86 20.57 1.36 1.85
CA PRO A 86 21.86 2.03 1.72
C PRO A 86 22.52 1.77 0.35
N VAL A 87 22.32 0.58 -0.22
CA VAL A 87 22.83 0.26 -1.56
C VAL A 87 22.14 1.11 -2.61
N LEU A 88 20.81 1.17 -2.55
CA LEU A 88 20.02 2.01 -3.45
C LEU A 88 20.36 3.50 -3.26
N ALA A 89 20.56 3.96 -2.02
CA ALA A 89 20.96 5.34 -1.74
C ALA A 89 22.33 5.70 -2.33
N LYS A 90 23.29 4.76 -2.40
CA LYS A 90 24.58 4.97 -3.08
C LYS A 90 24.44 5.12 -4.59
N ILE A 91 23.49 4.40 -5.18
CA ILE A 91 23.20 4.45 -6.61
C ILE A 91 22.33 5.66 -6.95
N ALA A 92 21.50 6.10 -6.02
CA ALA A 92 20.52 7.18 -6.19
C ALA A 92 21.12 8.53 -6.70
N PRO A 93 22.34 8.97 -6.35
CA PRO A 93 22.95 10.16 -6.96
C PRO A 93 23.20 10.05 -8.46
N MET A 94 23.23 8.82 -9.01
CA MET A 94 23.30 8.60 -10.46
C MET A 94 21.97 8.90 -11.15
N PHE A 95 20.87 8.98 -10.36
CA PHE A 95 19.55 9.34 -10.84
C PHE A 95 19.41 10.85 -10.88
N GLY A 96 19.53 11.44 -12.06
CA GLY A 96 19.19 12.84 -12.30
C GLY A 96 17.68 13.03 -12.45
N SER A 97 17.29 14.25 -12.84
CA SER A 97 15.87 14.59 -13.02
C SER A 97 15.17 13.73 -14.08
N ARG A 98 15.90 13.31 -15.13
CA ARG A 98 15.36 12.46 -16.21
C ARG A 98 15.04 11.05 -15.70
N GLU A 99 15.98 10.48 -14.97
CA GLU A 99 15.85 9.14 -14.40
C GLU A 99 14.71 9.08 -13.36
N ILE A 100 14.59 10.10 -12.51
CA ILE A 100 13.50 10.19 -11.52
C ILE A 100 12.15 10.37 -12.22
N PHE A 101 12.08 11.17 -13.30
CA PHE A 101 10.86 11.29 -14.11
C PHE A 101 10.45 9.94 -14.71
N LEU A 102 11.39 9.21 -15.33
CA LEU A 102 11.12 7.91 -15.92
C LEU A 102 10.76 6.85 -14.88
N ALA A 103 11.38 6.89 -13.69
CA ALA A 103 11.04 6.00 -12.59
C ALA A 103 9.61 6.27 -12.06
N ALA A 104 9.22 7.54 -11.91
CA ALA A 104 7.86 7.91 -11.53
C ALA A 104 6.83 7.55 -12.61
N LEU A 105 7.17 7.74 -13.88
CA LEU A 105 6.35 7.32 -15.02
C LEU A 105 6.17 5.79 -15.05
N LEU A 106 7.26 5.04 -14.86
CA LEU A 106 7.21 3.59 -14.71
C LEU A 106 6.29 3.18 -13.55
N GLY A 107 6.38 3.87 -12.40
CA GLY A 107 5.49 3.67 -11.26
C GLY A 107 4.02 3.82 -11.64
N ILE A 108 3.63 4.91 -12.31
CA ILE A 108 2.24 5.12 -12.76
C ILE A 108 1.81 4.03 -13.75
N VAL A 109 2.66 3.68 -14.72
CA VAL A 109 2.37 2.61 -15.69
C VAL A 109 2.13 1.29 -14.96
N LEU A 110 2.97 0.93 -13.99
CA LEU A 110 2.83 -0.30 -13.23
C LEU A 110 1.57 -0.28 -12.36
N VAL A 111 1.24 0.84 -11.72
CA VAL A 111 -0.03 1.04 -11.00
C VAL A 111 -1.23 0.73 -11.89
N ILE A 112 -1.26 1.33 -13.08
CA ILE A 112 -2.35 1.15 -14.04
C ILE A 112 -2.45 -0.32 -14.47
N LEU A 113 -1.33 -0.94 -14.82
CA LEU A 113 -1.30 -2.30 -15.35
C LEU A 113 -1.49 -3.39 -14.28
N SER A 114 -1.25 -3.09 -13.01
CA SER A 114 -1.50 -4.02 -11.89
C SER A 114 -3.00 -4.30 -11.69
N HIS A 115 -3.88 -3.36 -12.08
CA HIS A 115 -5.32 -3.52 -12.00
C HIS A 115 -5.87 -4.34 -13.18
N ARG A 116 -5.58 -5.64 -13.17
CA ARG A 116 -5.99 -6.57 -14.24
C ARG A 116 -7.51 -6.58 -14.40
N GLY A 117 -7.98 -6.43 -15.64
CA GLY A 117 -9.43 -6.34 -15.96
C GLY A 117 -10.01 -4.93 -15.84
N GLN A 118 -9.30 -3.99 -15.18
CA GLN A 118 -9.75 -2.61 -14.97
C GLN A 118 -8.69 -1.57 -15.35
N VAL A 119 -7.82 -1.90 -16.31
CA VAL A 119 -6.69 -1.06 -16.71
C VAL A 119 -7.15 0.33 -17.18
N LEU A 120 -8.24 0.41 -17.92
CA LEU A 120 -8.80 1.68 -18.37
C LEU A 120 -9.30 2.52 -17.19
N ALA A 121 -10.02 1.91 -16.25
CA ALA A 121 -10.50 2.59 -15.04
C ALA A 121 -9.33 3.07 -14.17
N ALA A 122 -8.30 2.23 -14.00
CA ALA A 122 -7.08 2.61 -13.27
C ALA A 122 -6.33 3.76 -13.98
N GLY A 123 -6.30 3.77 -15.31
CA GLY A 123 -5.75 4.87 -16.09
C GLY A 123 -6.53 6.17 -15.87
N MET A 124 -7.86 6.10 -15.96
CA MET A 124 -8.73 7.27 -15.74
C MET A 124 -8.57 7.83 -14.32
N THR A 125 -8.56 6.97 -13.30
CA THR A 125 -8.39 7.39 -11.90
C THR A 125 -6.98 7.92 -11.63
N SER A 126 -5.93 7.37 -12.26
CA SER A 126 -4.56 7.94 -12.22
C SER A 126 -4.51 9.34 -12.84
N CYS A 127 -5.09 9.52 -14.03
CA CYS A 127 -5.16 10.83 -14.70
C CYS A 127 -5.93 11.85 -13.86
N PHE A 128 -7.03 11.43 -13.23
CA PHE A 128 -7.79 12.27 -12.30
C PHE A 128 -6.93 12.68 -11.10
N GLY A 129 -6.15 11.76 -10.53
CA GLY A 129 -5.21 12.07 -9.45
C GLY A 129 -4.13 13.06 -9.88
N ILE A 130 -3.52 12.87 -11.05
CA ILE A 130 -2.55 13.80 -11.62
C ILE A 130 -3.18 15.19 -11.78
N TRP A 131 -4.39 15.26 -12.32
CA TRP A 131 -5.10 16.52 -12.50
C TRP A 131 -5.37 17.24 -11.18
N ILE A 132 -5.84 16.54 -10.14
CA ILE A 132 -6.04 17.13 -8.80
C ILE A 132 -4.71 17.67 -8.27
N GLY A 133 -3.60 16.95 -8.44
CA GLY A 133 -2.26 17.38 -8.03
C GLY A 133 -1.78 18.64 -8.74
N THR A 134 -2.39 19.02 -9.87
CA THR A 134 -2.06 20.27 -10.59
C THR A 134 -2.85 21.49 -10.13
N ILE A 135 -3.86 21.33 -9.27
CA ILE A 135 -4.65 22.44 -8.72
C ILE A 135 -3.77 23.26 -7.77
N GLY A 136 -3.79 24.59 -7.91
CA GLY A 136 -3.06 25.50 -7.03
C GLY A 136 -1.97 26.28 -7.74
N LEU A 137 -0.90 26.60 -7.02
CA LEU A 137 0.26 27.30 -7.57
C LEU A 137 1.19 26.32 -8.28
N GLU A 138 1.55 26.62 -9.47
CA GLU A 138 2.53 25.88 -10.24
C GLU A 138 3.93 26.04 -9.60
N PRO A 139 4.69 24.93 -9.38
CA PRO A 139 5.87 24.94 -8.53
C PRO A 139 7.09 25.71 -9.09
N VAL A 140 7.10 26.09 -10.38
CA VAL A 140 8.26 26.75 -11.02
C VAL A 140 7.99 28.24 -11.28
N LYS A 141 6.82 28.56 -11.87
CA LYS A 141 6.46 29.94 -12.23
C LYS A 141 5.48 30.59 -11.28
N TYR A 142 5.00 29.85 -10.28
CA TYR A 142 4.01 30.28 -9.30
C TYR A 142 2.72 30.83 -9.93
N SER A 143 2.40 30.43 -11.15
CA SER A 143 1.14 30.77 -11.81
C SER A 143 -0.01 29.95 -11.20
N GLN A 144 -1.18 30.58 -11.02
CA GLN A 144 -2.36 29.90 -10.53
C GLN A 144 -2.97 29.00 -11.60
N ARG A 145 -3.27 27.74 -11.22
CA ARG A 145 -3.92 26.77 -12.11
C ARG A 145 -5.17 26.22 -11.44
N TYR A 146 -6.27 26.24 -12.15
CA TYR A 146 -7.56 25.68 -11.72
C TYR A 146 -8.04 26.21 -10.35
N THR A 147 -7.63 27.42 -9.97
CA THR A 147 -8.05 28.06 -8.71
C THR A 147 -9.40 28.77 -8.82
N PHE A 148 -9.89 28.99 -10.06
CA PHE A 148 -11.16 29.68 -10.33
C PHE A 148 -11.31 31.01 -9.58
N GLY A 149 -10.21 31.70 -9.32
CA GLY A 149 -10.18 32.94 -8.56
C GLY A 149 -10.34 32.77 -7.04
N GLN A 150 -10.37 31.55 -6.53
CA GLN A 150 -10.52 31.24 -5.10
C GLN A 150 -9.16 31.19 -4.41
N SER A 151 -8.94 32.04 -3.41
CA SER A 151 -7.68 32.11 -2.67
C SER A 151 -7.35 30.82 -1.89
N TRP A 152 -8.37 30.12 -1.40
CA TRP A 152 -8.19 28.87 -0.65
C TRP A 152 -7.70 27.72 -1.53
N LEU A 153 -7.93 27.76 -2.87
CA LEU A 153 -7.38 26.81 -3.82
C LEU A 153 -5.94 27.13 -4.23
N ALA A 154 -5.41 28.31 -3.92
CA ALA A 154 -4.05 28.67 -4.28
C ALA A 154 -3.01 27.73 -3.61
N GLY A 155 -3.29 27.25 -2.40
CA GLY A 155 -2.47 26.25 -1.71
C GLY A 155 -2.61 24.82 -2.25
N GLY A 156 -3.45 24.61 -3.26
CA GLY A 156 -3.75 23.30 -3.81
C GLY A 156 -4.66 22.45 -2.91
N VAL A 157 -4.96 21.24 -3.38
CA VAL A 157 -5.70 20.23 -2.62
C VAL A 157 -4.70 19.36 -1.87
N ASP A 158 -4.80 19.35 -0.54
CA ASP A 158 -3.87 18.60 0.31
C ASP A 158 -4.05 17.09 0.13
N LEU A 159 -2.94 16.38 -0.05
CA LEU A 159 -2.93 14.93 -0.24
C LEU A 159 -3.60 14.19 0.93
N ILE A 160 -3.35 14.65 2.17
CA ILE A 160 -3.87 14.00 3.37
C ILE A 160 -5.40 14.14 3.41
N VAL A 161 -5.93 15.29 3.02
CA VAL A 161 -7.37 15.55 2.93
C VAL A 161 -8.03 14.60 1.93
N VAL A 162 -7.42 14.43 0.74
CA VAL A 162 -7.90 13.50 -0.29
C VAL A 162 -7.86 12.05 0.19
N VAL A 163 -6.76 11.65 0.82
CA VAL A 163 -6.60 10.28 1.34
C VAL A 163 -7.63 9.98 2.44
N LEU A 164 -7.79 10.88 3.43
CA LEU A 164 -8.78 10.70 4.48
C LEU A 164 -10.21 10.64 3.91
N GLY A 165 -10.51 11.44 2.90
CA GLY A 165 -11.77 11.36 2.17
C GLY A 165 -11.96 10.01 1.49
N LEU A 166 -11.06 9.67 0.56
CA LEU A 166 -11.18 8.48 -0.28
C LEU A 166 -11.14 7.16 0.48
N PHE A 167 -10.39 7.07 1.59
CA PHE A 167 -10.24 5.84 2.35
C PHE A 167 -11.06 5.83 3.64
N ALA A 168 -10.85 6.79 4.55
CA ALA A 168 -11.45 6.76 5.87
C ALA A 168 -12.94 7.14 5.84
N ILE A 169 -13.29 8.29 5.28
CA ILE A 169 -14.68 8.74 5.22
C ILE A 169 -15.52 7.82 4.32
N SER A 170 -14.98 7.39 3.17
CA SER A 170 -15.67 6.45 2.29
C SER A 170 -15.90 5.09 2.97
N GLN A 171 -14.96 4.62 3.78
CA GLN A 171 -15.10 3.39 4.54
C GLN A 171 -16.15 3.53 5.64
N ALA A 172 -16.17 4.69 6.31
CA ALA A 172 -17.20 5.00 7.30
C ALA A 172 -18.61 4.94 6.67
N PHE A 173 -18.79 5.49 5.47
CA PHE A 173 -20.07 5.41 4.76
C PHE A 173 -20.45 3.97 4.42
N LEU A 174 -19.50 3.12 4.00
CA LEU A 174 -19.78 1.70 3.78
C LEU A 174 -20.24 1.01 5.06
N LEU A 175 -19.53 1.19 6.17
CA LEU A 175 -19.87 0.61 7.47
C LEU A 175 -21.21 1.08 8.04
N LEU A 176 -21.67 2.28 7.65
CA LEU A 176 -22.98 2.80 8.04
C LEU A 176 -24.14 2.21 7.22
N VAL A 177 -23.88 1.87 5.96
CA VAL A 177 -24.88 1.35 5.01
C VAL A 177 -24.96 -0.18 5.06
N GLU A 178 -23.87 -0.87 5.27
CA GLU A 178 -23.80 -2.33 5.32
C GLU A 178 -24.12 -2.83 6.73
N ASP A 179 -25.21 -3.59 6.87
CA ASP A 179 -25.58 -4.26 8.11
C ASP A 179 -24.99 -5.67 8.12
N ASP A 180 -23.66 -5.76 8.33
CA ASP A 180 -23.03 -7.06 8.50
C ASP A 180 -23.34 -7.61 9.89
N LYS A 181 -24.19 -8.62 9.94
CA LYS A 181 -24.40 -9.45 11.14
C LYS A 181 -23.23 -10.41 11.25
N PHE A 182 -22.28 -10.09 12.12
CA PHE A 182 -21.18 -10.98 12.40
C PHE A 182 -21.69 -12.31 13.00
N SER A 183 -21.31 -13.40 12.37
CA SER A 183 -21.49 -14.75 12.91
C SER A 183 -20.53 -14.92 14.08
N LYS A 184 -21.03 -15.41 15.22
CA LYS A 184 -20.17 -15.71 16.37
C LYS A 184 -19.08 -16.70 15.97
N ALA A 185 -17.83 -16.38 16.30
CA ALA A 185 -16.72 -17.30 16.10
C ALA A 185 -16.89 -18.50 17.04
N GLU A 186 -17.27 -19.66 16.50
CA GLU A 186 -17.36 -20.92 17.24
C GLU A 186 -15.98 -21.60 17.28
N GLY A 187 -15.61 -22.11 18.45
CA GLY A 187 -14.48 -23.02 18.61
C GLY A 187 -13.10 -22.38 18.67
N ILE A 188 -12.71 -21.89 19.86
CA ILE A 188 -11.36 -21.39 20.09
C ILE A 188 -10.50 -22.50 20.71
N GLY A 189 -10.06 -23.46 19.89
CA GLY A 189 -9.10 -24.51 20.28
C GLY A 189 -7.66 -24.19 19.83
N GLY A 190 -6.64 -24.68 20.56
CA GLY A 190 -5.22 -24.58 20.19
C GLY A 190 -4.38 -23.63 21.04
N GLY A 191 -3.06 -23.84 21.07
CA GLY A 191 -2.09 -23.00 21.78
C GLY A 191 -1.65 -21.79 20.96
N LEU A 192 -1.53 -20.62 21.58
CA LEU A 192 -1.15 -19.36 20.91
C LEU A 192 0.24 -19.41 20.25
N PHE A 193 1.16 -20.23 20.77
CA PHE A 193 2.51 -20.37 20.22
C PHE A 193 2.67 -21.55 19.24
N ALA A 194 1.59 -22.33 19.01
CA ALA A 194 1.64 -23.48 18.11
C ALA A 194 2.00 -23.07 16.67
N GLY A 195 1.57 -21.89 16.22
CA GLY A 195 1.86 -21.37 14.89
C GLY A 195 3.35 -21.16 14.60
N PHE A 196 4.14 -20.72 15.59
CA PHE A 196 5.59 -20.58 15.40
C PHE A 196 6.29 -21.91 15.16
N ARG A 197 5.86 -22.98 15.84
CA ARG A 197 6.38 -24.34 15.60
C ARG A 197 5.94 -24.87 14.25
N GLU A 198 4.70 -24.59 13.85
CA GLU A 198 4.13 -24.99 12.58
C GLU A 198 4.79 -24.26 11.40
N LEU A 199 5.08 -22.96 11.55
CA LEU A 199 5.80 -22.16 10.58
C LEU A 199 7.17 -22.75 10.22
N LEU A 200 7.86 -23.35 11.19
CA LEU A 200 9.16 -24.01 10.93
C LEU A 200 9.05 -25.16 9.95
N ARG A 201 7.89 -25.83 9.88
CA ARG A 201 7.64 -26.89 8.87
C ARG A 201 7.44 -26.26 7.49
N HIS A 202 6.91 -25.05 7.40
CA HIS A 202 6.64 -24.30 6.17
C HIS A 202 7.67 -23.17 5.92
N LYS A 203 8.89 -23.28 6.50
CA LYS A 203 9.93 -22.22 6.41
C LYS A 203 10.30 -21.83 5.00
N ARG A 204 10.29 -22.79 4.05
CA ARG A 204 10.58 -22.51 2.64
C ARG A 204 9.48 -21.66 2.01
N VAL A 205 8.22 -21.98 2.28
CA VAL A 205 7.07 -21.19 1.82
C VAL A 205 7.15 -19.79 2.40
N ALA A 206 7.38 -19.66 3.71
CA ALA A 206 7.51 -18.35 4.37
C ALA A 206 8.63 -17.49 3.76
N ALA A 207 9.82 -18.06 3.52
CA ALA A 207 10.96 -17.33 2.94
C ALA A 207 10.70 -16.88 1.50
N VAL A 208 10.15 -17.76 0.65
CA VAL A 208 9.84 -17.44 -0.74
C VAL A 208 8.71 -16.40 -0.80
N SER A 209 7.68 -16.56 0.04
CA SER A 209 6.55 -15.63 0.12
C SER A 209 7.00 -14.25 0.59
N SER A 210 7.84 -14.17 1.61
CA SER A 210 8.45 -12.92 2.05
C SER A 210 9.26 -12.26 0.93
N SER A 211 9.97 -13.05 0.11
CA SER A 211 10.72 -12.54 -1.04
C SER A 211 9.80 -11.97 -2.12
N PHE A 212 8.62 -12.57 -2.37
CA PHE A 212 7.59 -11.97 -3.22
C PHE A 212 7.08 -10.66 -2.63
N GLY A 213 6.84 -10.63 -1.31
CA GLY A 213 6.43 -9.40 -0.62
C GLY A 213 7.44 -8.27 -0.79
N VAL A 214 8.74 -8.56 -0.55
CA VAL A 214 9.81 -7.57 -0.74
C VAL A 214 9.92 -7.13 -2.20
N ALA A 215 9.93 -8.06 -3.14
CA ALA A 215 10.06 -7.73 -4.56
C ALA A 215 8.91 -6.84 -5.06
N MET A 216 7.67 -7.19 -4.69
CA MET A 216 6.49 -6.41 -5.10
C MET A 216 6.35 -5.10 -4.32
N GLY A 217 6.74 -5.07 -3.04
CA GLY A 217 6.73 -3.86 -2.22
C GLY A 217 7.70 -2.78 -2.69
N MET A 218 8.85 -3.18 -3.26
CA MET A 218 9.80 -2.24 -3.87
C MET A 218 9.31 -1.63 -5.18
N ILE A 219 8.32 -2.25 -5.84
CA ILE A 219 7.82 -1.78 -7.13
C ILE A 219 6.62 -0.85 -6.89
N PRO A 220 6.72 0.45 -7.24
CA PRO A 220 5.63 1.38 -7.03
C PRO A 220 4.31 0.92 -7.66
N GLY A 221 3.24 0.94 -6.85
CA GLY A 221 1.88 0.66 -7.29
C GLY A 221 1.48 -0.80 -7.46
N VAL A 222 2.39 -1.74 -7.27
CA VAL A 222 2.07 -3.18 -7.35
C VAL A 222 1.36 -3.66 -6.08
N GLY A 223 1.87 -3.27 -4.91
CA GLY A 223 1.23 -3.40 -3.61
C GLY A 223 1.07 -4.82 -3.08
N GLU A 224 0.44 -4.89 -1.92
CA GLU A 224 0.33 -6.11 -1.10
C GLU A 224 -0.53 -7.19 -1.77
N PHE A 225 -1.62 -6.81 -2.43
CA PHE A 225 -2.53 -7.79 -3.05
C PHE A 225 -1.82 -8.62 -4.13
N THR A 226 -1.02 -7.96 -4.98
CA THR A 226 -0.25 -8.66 -6.01
C THR A 226 0.82 -9.57 -5.41
N ALA A 227 1.48 -9.09 -4.35
CA ALA A 227 2.47 -9.88 -3.62
C ALA A 227 1.86 -11.17 -3.06
N GLN A 228 0.72 -11.05 -2.37
CA GLN A 228 -0.03 -12.19 -1.83
C GLN A 228 -0.48 -13.15 -2.93
N PHE A 229 -1.09 -12.62 -3.99
CA PHE A 229 -1.62 -13.44 -5.08
C PHE A 229 -0.53 -14.26 -5.77
N LEU A 230 0.61 -13.65 -6.06
CA LEU A 230 1.77 -14.34 -6.67
C LEU A 230 2.35 -15.39 -5.72
N SER A 231 2.50 -15.02 -4.45
CA SER A 231 2.99 -15.90 -3.41
C SER A 231 2.07 -17.11 -3.20
N TYR A 232 0.78 -16.87 -3.04
CA TYR A 232 -0.24 -17.92 -2.88
C TYR A 232 -0.26 -18.88 -4.09
N THR A 233 -0.28 -18.31 -5.30
CA THR A 233 -0.26 -19.11 -6.54
C THR A 233 1.01 -19.94 -6.66
N TYR A 234 2.16 -19.39 -6.27
CA TYR A 234 3.41 -20.12 -6.24
C TYR A 234 3.36 -21.25 -5.21
N ALA A 235 2.94 -20.98 -3.99
CA ALA A 235 2.83 -21.98 -2.94
C ALA A 235 1.89 -23.12 -3.35
N GLN A 236 0.71 -22.81 -3.90
CA GLN A 236 -0.22 -23.82 -4.42
C GLN A 236 0.41 -24.71 -5.49
N LYS A 237 1.13 -24.12 -6.46
CA LYS A 237 1.78 -24.90 -7.55
C LYS A 237 2.94 -25.77 -7.09
N THR A 238 3.57 -25.44 -5.98
CA THR A 238 4.76 -26.14 -5.47
C THR A 238 4.46 -27.00 -4.26
N SER A 239 3.23 -26.97 -3.75
CA SER A 239 2.77 -27.79 -2.64
C SER A 239 2.63 -29.26 -3.06
N GLU A 240 2.83 -30.15 -2.09
CA GLU A 240 2.55 -31.59 -2.23
C GLU A 240 1.05 -31.90 -2.19
N ALA A 241 0.21 -30.96 -1.65
CA ALA A 241 -1.25 -31.08 -1.55
C ALA A 241 -1.94 -29.80 -2.09
N PRO A 242 -1.87 -29.53 -3.40
CA PRO A 242 -2.45 -28.32 -4.01
C PRO A 242 -3.98 -28.25 -3.91
N GLU A 243 -4.65 -29.40 -3.71
CA GLU A 243 -6.11 -29.52 -3.50
C GLU A 243 -6.57 -28.99 -2.15
N ASP A 244 -5.70 -28.89 -1.16
CA ASP A 244 -6.02 -28.32 0.16
C ASP A 244 -6.16 -26.79 0.13
N PHE A 245 -5.61 -26.16 -0.90
CA PHE A 245 -5.70 -24.70 -1.06
C PHE A 245 -7.15 -24.27 -1.35
N GLY A 246 -7.60 -23.25 -0.63
CA GLY A 246 -8.98 -22.81 -0.61
C GLY A 246 -9.85 -23.57 0.42
N ASN A 247 -9.30 -24.59 1.08
CA ASN A 247 -9.98 -25.42 2.06
C ASN A 247 -9.33 -25.40 3.45
N GLY A 248 -8.47 -24.43 3.73
CA GLY A 248 -7.78 -24.25 4.99
C GLY A 248 -6.38 -24.89 5.01
N SER A 249 -5.63 -24.66 3.94
CA SER A 249 -4.21 -25.04 3.84
C SER A 249 -3.33 -24.15 4.75
N PRO A 250 -2.55 -24.74 5.68
CA PRO A 250 -1.55 -23.98 6.43
C PRO A 250 -0.52 -23.29 5.53
N GLU A 251 -0.13 -23.93 4.43
CA GLU A 251 0.82 -23.36 3.46
C GLU A 251 0.24 -22.15 2.75
N GLY A 252 -1.04 -22.21 2.36
CA GLY A 252 -1.74 -21.09 1.72
C GLY A 252 -1.86 -19.89 2.66
N LEU A 253 -2.16 -20.14 3.95
CA LEU A 253 -2.22 -19.10 4.97
C LEU A 253 -0.84 -18.45 5.20
N VAL A 254 0.23 -19.27 5.33
CA VAL A 254 1.61 -18.77 5.47
C VAL A 254 2.01 -17.96 4.24
N ALA A 255 1.68 -18.42 3.04
CA ALA A 255 2.03 -17.72 1.80
C ALA A 255 1.38 -16.35 1.71
N SER A 256 0.10 -16.24 2.08
CA SER A 256 -0.63 -14.98 2.08
C SER A 256 -0.05 -13.99 3.09
N GLU A 257 0.10 -14.43 4.35
CA GLU A 257 0.44 -13.55 5.45
C GLU A 257 1.91 -13.13 5.45
N ALA A 258 2.84 -14.03 5.09
CA ALA A 258 4.26 -13.68 5.01
C ALA A 258 4.51 -12.68 3.86
N ALA A 259 3.86 -12.86 2.71
CA ALA A 259 3.98 -11.91 1.60
C ALA A 259 3.37 -10.55 1.93
N ASN A 260 2.19 -10.54 2.56
CA ASN A 260 1.50 -9.31 2.97
C ASN A 260 2.37 -8.44 3.88
N ASN A 261 2.84 -9.02 4.97
CA ASN A 261 3.60 -8.29 5.98
C ASN A 261 5.06 -7.98 5.57
N ALA A 262 5.53 -8.55 4.47
CA ALA A 262 6.82 -8.19 3.90
C ALA A 262 6.76 -6.92 3.02
N VAL A 263 5.59 -6.45 2.60
CA VAL A 263 5.45 -5.26 1.75
C VAL A 263 5.75 -3.95 2.48
N PRO A 264 5.25 -3.68 3.70
CA PRO A 264 5.39 -2.37 4.33
C PRO A 264 6.83 -1.87 4.44
N ALA A 265 7.74 -2.68 4.98
CA ALA A 265 9.14 -2.29 5.11
C ALA A 265 9.84 -2.24 3.74
N ALA A 266 9.47 -3.11 2.80
CA ALA A 266 10.02 -3.09 1.44
C ALA A 266 9.63 -1.82 0.67
N ALA A 267 8.40 -1.33 0.83
CA ALA A 267 7.93 -0.09 0.21
C ALA A 267 8.66 1.16 0.75
N MET A 268 9.28 1.06 1.93
CA MET A 268 10.14 2.10 2.48
C MET A 268 11.50 2.18 1.77
N ILE A 269 11.95 1.13 1.07
CA ILE A 269 13.24 1.11 0.37
C ILE A 269 13.32 2.21 -0.69
N PRO A 270 12.42 2.26 -1.71
CA PRO A 270 12.44 3.33 -2.69
C PRO A 270 12.04 4.69 -2.08
N LEU A 271 11.18 4.71 -1.07
CA LEU A 271 10.82 5.95 -0.39
C LEU A 271 12.03 6.60 0.26
N LEU A 272 12.76 5.89 1.12
CA LEU A 272 13.91 6.44 1.84
C LEU A 272 15.07 6.75 0.90
N ALA A 273 15.34 5.92 -0.09
CA ALA A 273 16.50 6.04 -0.96
C ALA A 273 16.31 7.04 -2.13
N LEU A 274 15.11 7.13 -2.69
CA LEU A 274 14.81 7.92 -3.89
C LEU A 274 13.75 9.01 -3.66
N GLY A 275 13.03 8.97 -2.54
CA GLY A 275 11.86 9.82 -2.30
C GLY A 275 10.65 9.44 -3.16
N ILE A 276 10.60 8.18 -3.64
CA ILE A 276 9.50 7.67 -4.49
C ILE A 276 8.65 6.71 -3.66
N PRO A 277 7.40 7.04 -3.36
CA PRO A 277 6.53 6.15 -2.59
C PRO A 277 6.10 4.94 -3.43
N GLY A 278 6.09 3.76 -2.80
CA GLY A 278 5.67 2.51 -3.44
C GLY A 278 4.16 2.33 -3.49
N GLU A 279 3.42 2.97 -2.58
CA GLU A 279 1.98 2.78 -2.39
C GLU A 279 1.33 3.98 -1.68
N ALA A 280 0.00 3.93 -1.49
CA ALA A 280 -0.76 5.04 -0.90
C ALA A 280 -0.30 5.40 0.53
N LEU A 281 -0.01 4.42 1.39
CA LEU A 281 0.43 4.68 2.76
C LEU A 281 1.84 5.27 2.81
N THR A 282 2.77 4.79 1.99
CA THR A 282 4.10 5.40 1.87
C THR A 282 4.04 6.79 1.23
N ALA A 283 3.05 7.06 0.36
CA ALA A 283 2.79 8.39 -0.16
C ALA A 283 2.30 9.37 0.92
N MET A 284 1.42 8.92 1.83
CA MET A 284 1.05 9.69 3.03
C MET A 284 2.26 9.94 3.93
N MET A 285 3.08 8.92 4.17
CA MET A 285 4.29 9.07 4.98
C MET A 285 5.26 10.08 4.39
N LEU A 286 5.37 10.14 3.05
CA LEU A 286 6.19 11.17 2.39
C LEU A 286 5.75 12.58 2.78
N SER A 287 4.44 12.84 2.88
CA SER A 287 3.93 14.14 3.34
C SER A 287 4.34 14.44 4.79
N VAL A 288 4.32 13.43 5.65
CA VAL A 288 4.74 13.58 7.06
C VAL A 288 6.24 13.82 7.16
N PHE A 289 7.06 13.14 6.36
CA PHE A 289 8.48 13.43 6.26
C PHE A 289 8.73 14.91 5.95
N TYR A 290 8.00 15.46 4.98
CA TYR A 290 8.14 16.88 4.60
C TYR A 290 7.66 17.84 5.70
N VAL A 291 6.58 17.54 6.42
CA VAL A 291 6.11 18.34 7.56
C VAL A 291 7.19 18.43 8.64
N HIS A 292 7.94 17.36 8.86
CA HIS A 292 9.05 17.32 9.80
C HIS A 292 10.38 17.80 9.20
N SER A 293 10.36 18.42 8.02
CA SER A 293 11.58 18.90 7.31
C SER A 293 12.60 17.79 7.03
N VAL A 294 12.16 16.54 7.01
CA VAL A 294 12.97 15.39 6.60
C VAL A 294 12.71 15.12 5.12
N VAL A 295 13.74 15.20 4.29
CA VAL A 295 13.63 14.99 2.85
C VAL A 295 14.16 13.60 2.50
N PRO A 296 13.29 12.62 2.18
CA PRO A 296 13.75 11.31 1.73
C PRO A 296 14.55 11.40 0.44
N GLY A 297 15.58 10.59 0.36
CA GLY A 297 16.50 10.57 -0.78
C GLY A 297 17.94 10.27 -0.35
N PRO A 298 18.90 10.31 -1.29
CA PRO A 298 20.31 9.98 -1.00
C PRO A 298 20.93 10.81 0.10
N GLN A 299 20.53 12.08 0.22
CA GLN A 299 21.05 12.99 1.25
C GLN A 299 20.66 12.55 2.66
N LEU A 300 19.50 11.93 2.83
CA LEU A 300 19.06 11.41 4.13
C LEU A 300 20.08 10.42 4.72
N PHE A 301 20.66 9.57 3.89
CA PHE A 301 21.68 8.59 4.29
C PHE A 301 23.05 9.22 4.55
N GLN A 302 23.30 10.42 4.06
CA GLN A 302 24.56 11.13 4.25
C GLN A 302 24.51 12.07 5.47
N SER A 303 23.39 12.78 5.66
CA SER A 303 23.25 13.83 6.65
C SER A 303 22.47 13.43 7.90
N GLN A 304 21.63 12.40 7.83
CA GLN A 304 20.73 11.97 8.91
C GLN A 304 20.71 10.45 9.06
N LEU A 305 21.88 9.81 9.01
CA LEU A 305 21.98 8.34 9.11
C LEU A 305 21.42 7.80 10.43
N ASP A 306 21.62 8.53 11.54
CA ASP A 306 21.10 8.16 12.86
C ASP A 306 19.57 8.07 12.84
N PHE A 307 18.92 8.98 12.15
CA PHE A 307 17.47 8.95 11.95
C PHE A 307 17.01 7.70 11.16
N VAL A 308 17.73 7.37 10.10
CA VAL A 308 17.43 6.17 9.28
C VAL A 308 17.61 4.88 10.10
N VAL A 309 18.71 4.80 10.86
CA VAL A 309 18.98 3.66 11.76
C VAL A 309 17.92 3.56 12.85
N ALA A 310 17.50 4.67 13.42
CA ALA A 310 16.42 4.72 14.41
C ALA A 310 15.11 4.17 13.84
N LEU A 311 14.75 4.51 12.59
CA LEU A 311 13.58 3.95 11.92
C LEU A 311 13.68 2.43 11.70
N TYR A 312 14.86 1.92 11.35
CA TYR A 312 15.06 0.46 11.20
C TYR A 312 14.86 -0.27 12.53
N ILE A 313 15.46 0.25 13.60
CA ILE A 313 15.31 -0.31 14.96
C ILE A 313 13.85 -0.24 15.40
N ALA A 314 13.18 0.90 15.16
CA ALA A 314 11.77 1.09 15.48
C ALA A 314 10.89 0.04 14.76
N LEU A 315 11.11 -0.20 13.46
CA LEU A 315 10.38 -1.21 12.71
C LEU A 315 10.55 -2.62 13.26
N LEU A 316 11.78 -3.00 13.67
CA LEU A 316 12.04 -4.30 14.29
C LEU A 316 11.32 -4.43 15.64
N ILE A 317 11.43 -3.40 16.50
CA ILE A 317 10.76 -3.36 17.79
C ILE A 317 9.24 -3.43 17.62
N LEU A 318 8.69 -2.65 16.68
CA LEU A 318 7.25 -2.65 16.38
C LEU A 318 6.75 -4.02 15.94
N ASN A 319 7.48 -4.74 15.08
CA ASN A 319 7.11 -6.10 14.70
C ASN A 319 7.00 -7.03 15.92
N VAL A 320 7.97 -6.96 16.82
CA VAL A 320 7.97 -7.76 18.05
C VAL A 320 6.80 -7.37 18.96
N LEU A 321 6.63 -6.06 19.20
CA LEU A 321 5.58 -5.54 20.09
C LEU A 321 4.17 -5.86 19.58
N VAL A 322 3.93 -5.71 18.27
CA VAL A 322 2.63 -6.02 17.66
C VAL A 322 2.29 -7.49 17.84
N VAL A 323 3.21 -8.40 17.54
CA VAL A 323 2.95 -9.84 17.71
C VAL A 323 2.78 -10.21 19.16
N ALA A 324 3.62 -9.69 20.06
CA ALA A 324 3.48 -9.92 21.49
C ALA A 324 2.11 -9.44 22.02
N PHE A 325 1.70 -8.23 21.62
CA PHE A 325 0.38 -7.69 21.95
C PHE A 325 -0.75 -8.56 21.41
N LEU A 326 -0.69 -8.97 20.15
CA LEU A 326 -1.72 -9.81 19.53
C LEU A 326 -1.83 -11.18 20.20
N LEU A 327 -0.71 -11.83 20.52
CA LEU A 327 -0.72 -13.11 21.22
C LEU A 327 -1.38 -13.01 22.60
N VAL A 328 -1.12 -11.93 23.34
CA VAL A 328 -1.74 -11.70 24.66
C VAL A 328 -3.19 -11.28 24.54
N SER A 329 -3.51 -10.42 23.57
CA SER A 329 -4.81 -9.75 23.44
C SER A 329 -5.79 -10.47 22.52
N THR A 330 -5.44 -11.61 21.93
CA THR A 330 -6.32 -12.33 20.98
C THR A 330 -7.73 -12.56 21.54
N ASN A 331 -7.84 -12.99 22.80
CA ASN A 331 -9.15 -13.25 23.41
C ASN A 331 -10.00 -11.98 23.61
N GLN A 332 -9.35 -10.84 23.88
CA GLN A 332 -10.01 -9.54 24.02
C GLN A 332 -10.42 -8.99 22.65
N LEU A 333 -9.56 -9.15 21.65
CA LEU A 333 -9.83 -8.70 20.27
C LEU A 333 -11.01 -9.44 19.66
N LEU A 334 -11.24 -10.70 20.02
CA LEU A 334 -12.44 -11.46 19.62
C LEU A 334 -13.74 -10.76 20.05
N ARG A 335 -13.75 -10.08 21.21
CA ARG A 335 -14.90 -9.31 21.68
C ARG A 335 -15.11 -8.00 20.91
N VAL A 336 -14.01 -7.41 20.42
CA VAL A 336 -14.07 -6.16 19.64
C VAL A 336 -14.76 -6.39 18.28
N ILE A 337 -14.63 -7.60 17.72
CA ILE A 337 -15.29 -7.98 16.46
C ILE A 337 -16.82 -8.04 16.62
N GLU A 338 -17.33 -8.22 17.85
CA GLU A 338 -18.77 -8.22 18.14
C GLU A 338 -19.39 -6.80 18.15
N ILE A 339 -18.57 -5.73 18.09
CA ILE A 339 -19.07 -4.35 18.03
C ILE A 339 -19.76 -4.12 16.67
N PRO A 340 -21.04 -3.65 16.68
CA PRO A 340 -21.73 -3.36 15.43
C PRO A 340 -20.95 -2.37 14.57
N THR A 341 -20.79 -2.69 13.29
CA THR A 341 -19.99 -1.92 12.32
C THR A 341 -20.40 -0.45 12.21
N ARG A 342 -21.68 -0.15 12.46
CA ARG A 342 -22.19 1.23 12.47
C ARG A 342 -21.52 2.11 13.51
N PHE A 343 -21.24 1.61 14.72
CA PHE A 343 -20.53 2.40 15.75
C PHE A 343 -19.09 2.70 15.31
N LEU A 344 -18.42 1.73 14.68
CA LEU A 344 -17.09 1.94 14.10
C LEU A 344 -17.15 2.97 12.97
N GLY A 345 -18.16 2.90 12.10
CA GLY A 345 -18.38 3.88 11.03
C GLY A 345 -18.53 5.31 11.56
N VAL A 346 -19.35 5.51 12.60
CA VAL A 346 -19.52 6.83 13.24
C VAL A 346 -18.19 7.31 13.85
N ALA A 347 -17.49 6.44 14.59
CA ALA A 347 -16.22 6.81 15.22
C ALA A 347 -15.16 7.21 14.17
N ILE A 348 -15.03 6.44 13.09
CA ILE A 348 -14.11 6.75 11.98
C ILE A 348 -14.48 8.10 11.36
N LEU A 349 -15.76 8.38 11.16
CA LEU A 349 -16.25 9.60 10.54
C LEU A 349 -15.89 10.82 11.38
N VAL A 350 -16.19 10.78 12.68
CA VAL A 350 -15.86 11.85 13.63
C VAL A 350 -14.35 12.08 13.69
N LEU A 351 -13.56 11.01 13.88
CA LEU A 351 -12.11 11.11 13.96
C LEU A 351 -11.49 11.63 12.64
N SER A 352 -12.06 11.26 11.50
CA SER A 352 -11.56 11.73 10.20
C SER A 352 -11.81 13.24 10.02
N PHE A 353 -12.99 13.74 10.36
CA PHE A 353 -13.28 15.19 10.26
C PHE A 353 -12.47 16.01 11.27
N VAL A 354 -12.32 15.53 12.51
CA VAL A 354 -11.43 16.16 13.49
C VAL A 354 -9.99 16.16 12.97
N GLY A 355 -9.54 15.05 12.39
CA GLY A 355 -8.21 14.94 11.79
C GLY A 355 -7.99 15.92 10.64
N VAL A 356 -8.94 16.01 9.71
CA VAL A 356 -8.87 16.96 8.57
C VAL A 356 -8.85 18.40 9.07
N TYR A 357 -9.78 18.76 9.98
CA TYR A 357 -9.83 20.12 10.51
C TYR A 357 -8.53 20.52 11.21
N SER A 358 -7.92 19.59 11.97
CA SER A 358 -6.68 19.84 12.71
C SER A 358 -5.46 20.09 11.82
N LEU A 359 -5.49 19.75 10.52
CA LEU A 359 -4.37 19.99 9.60
C LEU A 359 -4.10 21.46 9.36
N ARG A 360 -5.14 22.20 9.01
CA ARG A 360 -5.04 23.63 8.61
C ARG A 360 -6.12 24.51 9.23
N ASN A 361 -6.89 24.01 10.22
CA ASN A 361 -8.05 24.66 10.82
C ASN A 361 -9.06 25.17 9.77
N SER A 362 -9.27 24.39 8.71
CA SER A 362 -10.07 24.78 7.55
C SER A 362 -11.35 23.94 7.44
N ALA A 363 -12.50 24.59 7.54
CA ALA A 363 -13.79 23.95 7.26
C ALA A 363 -13.94 23.56 5.77
N ILE A 364 -13.24 24.27 4.88
CA ILE A 364 -13.23 23.98 3.44
C ILE A 364 -12.53 22.63 3.20
N ASP A 365 -11.44 22.33 3.90
CA ASP A 365 -10.78 21.04 3.81
C ASP A 365 -11.69 19.90 4.27
N CYS A 366 -12.53 20.15 5.30
CA CYS A 366 -13.56 19.17 5.70
C CYS A 366 -14.60 18.95 4.58
N ALA A 367 -15.02 20.01 3.89
CA ALA A 367 -15.94 19.88 2.76
C ALA A 367 -15.30 19.13 1.58
N ILE A 368 -14.02 19.40 1.28
CA ILE A 368 -13.24 18.67 0.27
C ILE A 368 -13.14 17.19 0.67
N ALA A 369 -12.78 16.89 1.92
CA ALA A 369 -12.71 15.52 2.42
C ALA A 369 -14.06 14.80 2.33
N ALA A 370 -15.16 15.47 2.64
CA ALA A 370 -16.51 14.92 2.48
C ALA A 370 -16.81 14.59 1.01
N GLY A 371 -16.48 15.50 0.07
CA GLY A 371 -16.63 15.28 -1.37
C GLY A 371 -15.83 14.07 -1.85
N PHE A 372 -14.55 13.95 -1.45
CA PHE A 372 -13.74 12.77 -1.73
C PHE A 372 -14.26 11.53 -1.00
N GLY A 373 -14.88 11.66 0.17
CA GLY A 373 -15.56 10.57 0.87
C GLY A 373 -16.72 9.99 0.05
N VAL A 374 -17.58 10.85 -0.49
CA VAL A 374 -18.67 10.45 -1.39
C VAL A 374 -18.13 9.84 -2.68
N LEU A 375 -17.11 10.45 -3.29
CA LEU A 375 -16.45 9.90 -4.47
C LEU A 375 -15.86 8.50 -4.19
N GLY A 376 -15.11 8.35 -3.08
CA GLY A 376 -14.52 7.09 -2.68
C GLY A 376 -15.58 6.00 -2.41
N PHE A 377 -16.70 6.37 -1.78
CA PHE A 377 -17.84 5.48 -1.59
C PHE A 377 -18.43 5.02 -2.93
N ALA A 378 -18.65 5.95 -3.87
CA ALA A 378 -19.15 5.62 -5.20
C ALA A 378 -18.18 4.71 -5.97
N LEU A 379 -16.88 5.01 -5.95
CA LEU A 379 -15.86 4.19 -6.62
C LEU A 379 -15.81 2.77 -6.03
N LYS A 380 -15.89 2.61 -4.70
CA LYS A 380 -15.93 1.31 -4.03
C LYS A 380 -17.19 0.53 -4.42
N ARG A 381 -18.36 1.17 -4.46
CA ARG A 381 -19.61 0.54 -4.91
C ARG A 381 -19.57 0.07 -6.36
N LEU A 382 -18.86 0.82 -7.21
CA LEU A 382 -18.65 0.48 -8.61
C LEU A 382 -17.44 -0.45 -8.82
N SER A 383 -16.81 -0.91 -7.74
CA SER A 383 -15.58 -1.72 -7.77
C SER A 383 -14.44 -1.08 -8.58
N LEU A 384 -14.37 0.27 -8.61
CA LEU A 384 -13.35 1.01 -9.33
C LEU A 384 -12.11 1.26 -8.44
N PRO A 385 -10.91 1.28 -9.00
CA PRO A 385 -9.67 1.42 -8.24
C PRO A 385 -9.48 2.86 -7.72
N ILE A 386 -9.23 3.00 -6.41
CA ILE A 386 -9.02 4.28 -5.72
C ILE A 386 -7.52 4.61 -5.59
N VAL A 387 -6.69 3.60 -5.33
CA VAL A 387 -5.24 3.77 -5.11
C VAL A 387 -4.55 4.56 -6.24
N PRO A 388 -4.90 4.36 -7.53
CA PRO A 388 -4.30 5.12 -8.62
C PRO A 388 -4.52 6.64 -8.53
N ILE A 389 -5.59 7.12 -7.87
CA ILE A 389 -5.81 8.57 -7.66
C ILE A 389 -4.69 9.13 -6.79
N ILE A 390 -4.40 8.47 -5.66
CA ILE A 390 -3.38 8.92 -4.70
C ILE A 390 -1.99 8.92 -5.35
N LEU A 391 -1.64 7.80 -5.99
CA LEU A 391 -0.35 7.67 -6.65
C LEU A 391 -0.23 8.62 -7.85
N GLY A 392 -1.33 8.87 -8.55
CA GLY A 392 -1.41 9.90 -9.60
C GLY A 392 -1.10 11.30 -9.06
N MET A 393 -1.66 11.68 -7.90
CA MET A 393 -1.35 12.98 -7.28
C MET A 393 0.14 13.09 -6.92
N VAL A 394 0.70 12.10 -6.23
CA VAL A 394 2.07 12.15 -5.71
C VAL A 394 3.09 12.03 -6.84
N LEU A 395 2.99 10.96 -7.64
CA LEU A 395 3.93 10.72 -8.74
C LEU A 395 3.77 11.78 -9.84
N GLY A 396 2.56 12.28 -10.08
CA GLY A 396 2.29 13.37 -11.02
C GLY A 396 3.03 14.65 -10.64
N GLY A 397 3.02 15.04 -9.36
CA GLY A 397 3.78 16.19 -8.88
C GLY A 397 5.29 16.00 -9.02
N ILE A 398 5.81 14.81 -8.69
CA ILE A 398 7.23 14.46 -8.90
C ILE A 398 7.57 14.54 -10.40
N MET A 399 6.74 13.94 -11.25
CA MET A 399 6.94 13.94 -12.70
C MET A 399 6.96 15.35 -13.26
N GLU A 400 6.05 16.24 -12.86
CA GLU A 400 5.99 17.60 -13.34
C GLU A 400 7.29 18.36 -13.05
N ILE A 401 7.74 18.37 -11.79
CA ILE A 401 8.96 19.05 -11.38
C ILE A 401 10.17 18.48 -12.11
N LYS A 402 10.29 17.16 -12.18
CA LYS A 402 11.44 16.49 -12.78
C LYS A 402 11.46 16.59 -14.29
N LEU A 403 10.30 16.55 -14.95
CA LEU A 403 10.19 16.80 -16.40
C LEU A 403 10.65 18.21 -16.75
N ARG A 404 10.11 19.22 -16.05
CA ARG A 404 10.49 20.62 -16.29
C ARG A 404 11.98 20.87 -16.09
N THR A 405 12.53 20.36 -14.97
CA THR A 405 13.97 20.47 -14.71
C THR A 405 14.80 19.77 -15.78
N SER A 406 14.32 18.68 -16.33
CA SER A 406 14.99 17.94 -17.39
C SER A 406 14.95 18.72 -18.71
N MET A 407 13.78 19.24 -19.07
CA MET A 407 13.58 20.01 -20.32
C MET A 407 14.44 21.28 -20.38
N MET A 408 14.81 21.87 -19.25
CA MET A 408 15.75 23.00 -19.22
C MET A 408 17.21 22.61 -19.54
N ARG A 409 17.52 21.31 -19.57
CA ARG A 409 18.89 20.78 -19.75
C ARG A 409 19.02 19.85 -20.97
N VAL A 410 18.00 19.79 -21.81
CA VAL A 410 17.90 18.85 -22.93
C VAL A 410 17.60 19.66 -24.17
N ASP A 411 18.49 19.57 -25.17
CA ASP A 411 18.33 20.29 -26.44
C ASP A 411 17.52 19.48 -27.46
N SER A 412 17.49 18.15 -27.29
CA SER A 412 16.72 17.26 -28.18
C SER A 412 15.99 16.14 -27.41
N PRO A 413 14.89 15.58 -27.94
CA PRO A 413 14.21 14.43 -27.31
C PRO A 413 15.10 13.20 -27.11
N VAL A 414 16.12 13.01 -27.95
CA VAL A 414 17.08 11.90 -27.85
C VAL A 414 17.97 12.06 -26.62
N ASP A 415 18.31 13.30 -26.27
CA ASP A 415 19.11 13.58 -25.08
C ASP A 415 18.42 13.18 -23.80
N PHE A 416 17.11 13.04 -23.80
CA PHE A 416 16.36 12.61 -22.64
C PHE A 416 16.71 11.18 -22.21
N ILE A 417 17.07 10.32 -23.18
CA ILE A 417 17.36 8.90 -22.99
C ILE A 417 18.84 8.54 -23.24
N ASN A 418 19.73 9.51 -23.45
CA ASN A 418 21.15 9.25 -23.75
C ASN A 418 21.97 8.72 -22.58
N ARG A 419 21.43 8.77 -21.33
CA ARG A 419 22.08 8.23 -20.13
C ARG A 419 21.72 6.76 -19.94
N PRO A 420 22.65 5.90 -19.49
CA PRO A 420 22.40 4.45 -19.39
C PRO A 420 21.18 4.09 -18.54
N ILE A 421 21.02 4.72 -17.36
CA ILE A 421 19.89 4.46 -16.46
C ILE A 421 18.58 4.93 -17.07
N ALA A 422 18.55 6.14 -17.68
CA ALA A 422 17.38 6.65 -18.37
C ALA A 422 16.97 5.74 -19.54
N PHE A 423 17.94 5.27 -20.32
CA PHE A 423 17.69 4.34 -21.42
C PHE A 423 17.10 3.02 -20.90
N ILE A 424 17.69 2.42 -19.86
CA ILE A 424 17.19 1.18 -19.26
C ILE A 424 15.75 1.36 -18.77
N LEU A 425 15.45 2.44 -18.03
CA LEU A 425 14.10 2.72 -17.55
C LEU A 425 13.10 2.90 -18.70
N PHE A 426 13.49 3.63 -19.75
CA PHE A 426 12.67 3.81 -20.93
C PHE A 426 12.38 2.49 -21.65
N VAL A 427 13.38 1.63 -21.83
CA VAL A 427 13.22 0.29 -22.41
C VAL A 427 12.32 -0.58 -21.56
N ILE A 428 12.45 -0.55 -20.22
CA ILE A 428 11.56 -1.28 -19.32
C ILE A 428 10.11 -0.81 -19.50
N ILE A 429 9.85 0.50 -19.58
CA ILE A 429 8.50 1.04 -19.83
C ILE A 429 7.95 0.49 -21.14
N LEU A 430 8.74 0.53 -22.22
CA LEU A 430 8.30 0.03 -23.53
C LEU A 430 8.01 -1.47 -23.49
N ILE A 431 8.84 -2.26 -22.83
CA ILE A 431 8.63 -3.71 -22.68
C ILE A 431 7.35 -3.99 -21.90
N VAL A 432 7.14 -3.31 -20.79
CA VAL A 432 5.97 -3.51 -19.92
C VAL A 432 4.68 -3.13 -20.66
N VAL A 433 4.65 -1.98 -21.31
CA VAL A 433 3.48 -1.52 -22.11
C VAL A 433 3.28 -2.43 -23.32
N GLY A 434 4.34 -2.76 -24.06
CA GLY A 434 4.28 -3.63 -25.24
C GLY A 434 3.79 -5.05 -24.90
N ALA A 435 4.26 -5.63 -23.78
CA ALA A 435 3.79 -6.94 -23.30
C ALA A 435 2.30 -6.90 -22.95
N HIS A 436 1.84 -5.81 -22.33
CA HIS A 436 0.41 -5.64 -22.00
C HIS A 436 -0.45 -5.52 -23.28
N VAL A 437 -0.07 -4.65 -24.20
CA VAL A 437 -0.78 -4.45 -25.48
C VAL A 437 -0.83 -5.77 -26.26
N ARG A 438 0.27 -6.50 -26.36
CA ARG A 438 0.32 -7.83 -27.01
C ARG A 438 -0.64 -8.82 -26.35
N SER A 439 -0.64 -8.88 -24.99
CA SER A 439 -1.55 -9.75 -24.26
C SER A 439 -3.04 -9.39 -24.49
N ALA A 440 -3.37 -8.11 -24.49
CA ALA A 440 -4.72 -7.63 -24.78
C ALA A 440 -5.15 -7.95 -26.21
N TRP A 441 -4.26 -7.76 -27.17
CA TRP A 441 -4.51 -8.07 -28.59
C TRP A 441 -4.74 -9.57 -28.82
N LEU A 442 -3.93 -10.42 -28.20
CA LEU A 442 -4.08 -11.88 -28.28
C LEU A 442 -5.44 -12.33 -27.73
N LYS A 443 -5.85 -11.79 -26.56
CA LYS A 443 -7.17 -12.10 -25.98
C LYS A 443 -8.31 -11.66 -26.90
N TYR A 444 -8.22 -10.48 -27.50
CA TYR A 444 -9.21 -9.98 -28.45
C TYR A 444 -9.31 -10.88 -29.67
N ARG A 445 -8.18 -11.35 -30.22
CA ARG A 445 -8.14 -12.24 -31.39
C ARG A 445 -8.79 -13.59 -31.10
N ILE A 446 -8.43 -14.22 -29.95
CA ILE A 446 -9.01 -15.52 -29.53
C ILE A 446 -10.52 -15.39 -29.30
N GLY A 447 -10.98 -14.31 -28.65
CA GLY A 447 -12.41 -14.05 -28.47
C GLY A 447 -13.18 -13.86 -29.76
N LYS A 448 -12.57 -13.26 -30.78
CA LYS A 448 -13.19 -13.11 -32.09
C LYS A 448 -13.25 -14.42 -32.90
N GLU A 449 -12.23 -15.27 -32.77
CA GLU A 449 -12.20 -16.58 -33.42
C GLU A 449 -13.27 -17.54 -32.81
N SER A 450 -13.48 -17.49 -31.48
CA SER A 450 -14.53 -18.25 -30.81
C SER A 450 -15.96 -17.75 -31.12
N SER A 451 -16.12 -16.46 -31.42
CA SER A 451 -17.43 -15.86 -31.81
C SER A 451 -17.82 -16.11 -33.27
N ASN A 452 -16.88 -16.38 -34.15
CA ASN A 452 -17.10 -16.64 -35.57
C ASN A 452 -17.19 -18.15 -35.91
N GLY A 453 -16.95 -19.04 -34.94
CA GLY A 453 -16.96 -20.49 -35.12
C GLY A 453 -18.19 -21.19 -34.52
N GLY A 454 -19.16 -20.47 -33.99
CA GLY A 454 -20.48 -20.98 -33.54
C GLY A 454 -21.60 -20.34 -34.32
#